data_eec88759462726abf40f22b5f6a59f98
#
_entry.id   eec88759462726abf40f22b5f6a59f98
#
_cell.length_a   1.000
_cell.length_b   1.000
_cell.length_c   1.000
_cell.angle_alpha   90.00
_cell.angle_beta   90.00
_cell.angle_gamma   90.00
#
_symmetry.space_group_name_H-M   'P 1'
#
loop_
_entity.id
_entity.type
_entity.pdbx_description
1 polymer ?
#
loop_
_entity_poly.entity_id
_entity_poly.type
_entity_poly.pdbx_seq_one_letter_code
_entity_poly.pdbx_strand_id
1 'polypeptide(L)'
;MDLTELVRACQRQESRAQVIFYDRYKSKLLGICVRYARTVTEAEDIFQEGIMKIFSKIGELSKPESVDSWVKTIMIRHAIDYYNQVTKKEILSRSYENAEIDWQVDDHSAILQRMDVEMLLETINELPDGYRIVVNLYFVDGYKHSEIAQLLGIMEATSRSQLTRGRNLLFKLLEQKGIKQHEIL
;
A
#
# COMPACT_ATOMS: atom_id res chain seq x y z
N MET A 1 -15.65 -22.56 -11.86
CA MET A 1 -14.94 -21.76 -12.88
C MET A 1 -13.52 -21.59 -12.40
N ASP A 2 -12.54 -22.06 -13.16
CA ASP A 2 -11.14 -21.81 -12.82
C ASP A 2 -10.77 -20.33 -13.01
N LEU A 3 -9.57 -19.93 -12.55
CA LEU A 3 -9.17 -18.51 -12.57
C LEU A 3 -9.01 -17.97 -14.00
N THR A 4 -8.46 -18.78 -14.89
CA THR A 4 -8.25 -18.42 -16.30
C THR A 4 -9.57 -18.21 -17.02
N GLU A 5 -10.51 -19.14 -16.81
CA GLU A 5 -11.86 -19.04 -17.36
C GLU A 5 -12.62 -17.83 -16.82
N LEU A 6 -12.50 -17.56 -15.50
CA LEU A 6 -13.11 -16.38 -14.87
C LEU A 6 -12.61 -15.08 -15.50
N VAL A 7 -11.28 -14.95 -15.69
CA VAL A 7 -10.69 -13.76 -16.32
C VAL A 7 -11.19 -13.59 -17.75
N ARG A 8 -11.19 -14.68 -18.55
CA ARG A 8 -11.70 -14.64 -19.93
C ARG A 8 -13.18 -14.27 -20.02
N ALA A 9 -14.00 -14.74 -19.08
CA ALA A 9 -15.41 -14.37 -19.00
C ALA A 9 -15.59 -12.88 -18.63
N CYS A 10 -14.76 -12.37 -17.69
CA CYS A 10 -14.73 -10.94 -17.39
C CYS A 10 -14.30 -10.09 -18.59
N GLN A 11 -13.32 -10.55 -19.38
CA GLN A 11 -12.89 -9.89 -20.61
C GLN A 11 -14.01 -9.81 -21.66
N ARG A 12 -14.90 -10.81 -21.69
CA ARG A 12 -16.13 -10.78 -22.52
C ARG A 12 -17.27 -9.97 -21.89
N GLN A 13 -17.01 -9.28 -20.76
CA GLN A 13 -17.99 -8.47 -20.05
C GLN A 13 -19.22 -9.24 -19.53
N GLU A 14 -19.05 -10.53 -19.20
CA GLU A 14 -20.09 -11.35 -18.62
C GLU A 14 -20.40 -10.90 -17.17
N SER A 15 -21.58 -10.34 -16.93
CA SER A 15 -21.96 -9.75 -15.62
C SER A 15 -21.83 -10.76 -14.47
N ARG A 16 -22.20 -12.03 -14.69
CA ARG A 16 -22.06 -13.08 -13.68
C ARG A 16 -20.59 -13.35 -13.30
N ALA A 17 -19.71 -13.32 -14.28
CA ALA A 17 -18.27 -13.49 -14.04
C ALA A 17 -17.69 -12.29 -13.28
N GLN A 18 -18.14 -11.07 -13.59
CA GLN A 18 -17.74 -9.86 -12.88
C GLN A 18 -18.14 -9.89 -11.41
N VAL A 19 -19.33 -10.39 -11.07
CA VAL A 19 -19.76 -10.60 -9.67
C VAL A 19 -18.85 -11.59 -8.95
N ILE A 20 -18.57 -12.75 -9.57
CA ILE A 20 -17.68 -13.75 -8.97
C ILE A 20 -16.27 -13.19 -8.79
N PHE A 21 -15.77 -12.44 -9.75
CA PHE A 21 -14.46 -11.78 -9.68
C PHE A 21 -14.42 -10.74 -8.56
N TYR A 22 -15.44 -9.89 -8.45
CA TYR A 22 -15.57 -8.92 -7.38
C TYR A 22 -15.54 -9.60 -6.01
N ASP A 23 -16.36 -10.63 -5.80
CA ASP A 23 -16.44 -11.35 -4.52
C ASP A 23 -15.11 -12.03 -4.15
N ARG A 24 -14.37 -12.52 -5.16
CA ARG A 24 -13.06 -13.13 -4.96
C ARG A 24 -11.99 -12.14 -4.49
N TYR A 25 -12.03 -10.92 -5.02
CA TYR A 25 -10.95 -9.94 -4.82
C TYR A 25 -11.27 -8.83 -3.82
N LYS A 26 -12.55 -8.59 -3.49
CA LYS A 26 -12.98 -7.44 -2.67
C LYS A 26 -12.21 -7.31 -1.36
N SER A 27 -12.10 -8.36 -0.55
CA SER A 27 -11.44 -8.30 0.75
C SER A 27 -9.95 -8.01 0.63
N LYS A 28 -9.27 -8.67 -0.32
CA LYS A 28 -7.84 -8.47 -0.57
C LYS A 28 -7.54 -7.06 -1.06
N LEU A 29 -8.33 -6.55 -1.99
CA LEU A 29 -8.14 -5.22 -2.57
C LEU A 29 -8.53 -4.11 -1.61
N LEU A 30 -9.62 -4.27 -0.84
CA LEU A 30 -9.99 -3.34 0.22
C LEU A 30 -8.90 -3.27 1.30
N GLY A 31 -8.31 -4.41 1.70
CA GLY A 31 -7.17 -4.44 2.61
C GLY A 31 -5.95 -3.67 2.10
N ILE A 32 -5.72 -3.63 0.77
CA ILE A 32 -4.72 -2.74 0.17
C ILE A 32 -5.14 -1.27 0.39
N CYS A 33 -6.37 -0.91 0.05
CA CYS A 33 -6.84 0.48 0.16
C CYS A 33 -6.72 1.03 1.59
N VAL A 34 -7.09 0.23 2.60
CA VAL A 34 -6.98 0.60 4.03
C VAL A 34 -5.54 0.97 4.43
N ARG A 35 -4.53 0.32 3.88
CA ARG A 35 -3.12 0.64 4.19
C ARG A 35 -2.65 1.98 3.62
N TYR A 36 -3.30 2.48 2.57
CA TYR A 36 -2.94 3.73 1.89
C TYR A 36 -3.88 4.89 2.25
N ALA A 37 -5.10 4.60 2.68
CA ALA A 37 -6.09 5.59 3.08
C ALA A 37 -5.85 6.14 4.50
N ARG A 38 -6.42 7.29 4.81
CA ARG A 38 -6.43 7.91 6.14
C ARG A 38 -7.65 7.52 6.96
N THR A 39 -8.76 7.21 6.28
CA THR A 39 -10.04 6.84 6.88
C THR A 39 -10.64 5.65 6.16
N VAL A 40 -11.59 4.98 6.82
CA VAL A 40 -12.33 3.85 6.22
C VAL A 40 -13.12 4.32 4.99
N THR A 41 -13.77 5.47 5.07
CA THR A 41 -14.52 6.05 3.93
C THR A 41 -13.61 6.30 2.73
N GLU A 42 -12.42 6.87 2.97
CA GLU A 42 -11.43 7.08 1.91
C GLU A 42 -10.93 5.75 1.30
N ALA A 43 -10.77 4.70 2.13
CA ALA A 43 -10.42 3.37 1.63
C ALA A 43 -11.52 2.77 0.74
N GLU A 44 -12.78 2.98 1.11
CA GLU A 44 -13.94 2.53 0.32
C GLU A 44 -14.02 3.28 -1.01
N ASP A 45 -13.78 4.58 -1.04
CA ASP A 45 -13.76 5.38 -2.27
C ASP A 45 -12.64 4.93 -3.21
N ILE A 46 -11.41 4.77 -2.67
CA ILE A 46 -10.27 4.24 -3.43
C ILE A 46 -10.59 2.85 -3.99
N PHE A 47 -11.24 1.99 -3.19
CA PHE A 47 -11.63 0.66 -3.63
C PHE A 47 -12.66 0.69 -4.76
N GLN A 48 -13.71 1.51 -4.65
CA GLN A 48 -14.75 1.60 -5.67
C GLN A 48 -14.19 2.09 -7.00
N GLU A 49 -13.40 3.16 -6.99
CA GLU A 49 -12.76 3.66 -8.20
C GLU A 49 -11.73 2.67 -8.76
N GLY A 50 -10.95 2.03 -7.88
CA GLY A 50 -9.94 1.04 -8.25
C GLY A 50 -10.54 -0.21 -8.90
N ILE A 51 -11.65 -0.73 -8.39
CA ILE A 51 -12.32 -1.89 -8.98
C ILE A 51 -12.94 -1.58 -10.34
N MET A 52 -13.49 -0.39 -10.52
CA MET A 52 -13.96 0.08 -11.83
C MET A 52 -12.79 0.17 -12.83
N LYS A 53 -11.63 0.67 -12.40
CA LYS A 53 -10.39 0.75 -13.20
C LYS A 53 -9.88 -0.65 -13.58
N ILE A 54 -9.99 -1.64 -12.68
CA ILE A 54 -9.66 -3.03 -12.96
C ILE A 54 -10.57 -3.59 -14.04
N PHE A 55 -11.89 -3.44 -13.92
CA PHE A 55 -12.83 -3.92 -14.92
C PHE A 55 -12.68 -3.23 -16.29
N SER A 56 -12.39 -1.94 -16.32
CA SER A 56 -12.15 -1.22 -17.58
C SER A 56 -10.89 -1.70 -18.31
N LYS A 57 -9.88 -2.21 -17.55
CA LYS A 57 -8.59 -2.65 -18.09
C LYS A 57 -8.43 -4.15 -18.19
N ILE A 58 -9.39 -4.97 -17.74
CA ILE A 58 -9.23 -6.43 -17.71
C ILE A 58 -9.02 -7.03 -19.11
N GLY A 59 -9.51 -6.34 -20.15
CA GLY A 59 -9.27 -6.68 -21.54
C GLY A 59 -7.79 -6.58 -21.99
N GLU A 60 -6.99 -5.78 -21.27
CA GLU A 60 -5.56 -5.60 -21.55
C GLU A 60 -4.69 -6.73 -20.96
N LEU A 61 -5.25 -7.55 -20.07
CA LEU A 61 -4.53 -8.65 -19.41
C LEU A 61 -4.29 -9.80 -20.37
N SER A 62 -3.08 -9.88 -20.92
CA SER A 62 -2.70 -10.91 -21.90
C SER A 62 -2.50 -12.31 -21.29
N LYS A 63 -2.10 -12.37 -20.00
CA LYS A 63 -1.82 -13.60 -19.26
C LYS A 63 -2.78 -13.75 -18.07
N PRO A 64 -3.91 -14.48 -18.21
CA PRO A 64 -4.89 -14.64 -17.15
C PRO A 64 -4.33 -15.17 -15.82
N GLU A 65 -3.29 -16.00 -15.88
CA GLU A 65 -2.60 -16.56 -14.71
C GLU A 65 -1.88 -15.52 -13.86
N SER A 66 -1.60 -14.33 -14.42
CA SER A 66 -0.95 -13.23 -13.70
C SER A 66 -1.95 -12.27 -13.05
N VAL A 67 -3.25 -12.56 -13.06
CA VAL A 67 -4.32 -11.67 -12.58
C VAL A 67 -4.12 -11.22 -11.13
N ASP A 68 -3.64 -12.10 -10.24
CA ASP A 68 -3.45 -11.77 -8.82
C ASP A 68 -2.45 -10.62 -8.61
N SER A 69 -1.31 -10.66 -9.31
CA SER A 69 -0.31 -9.60 -9.26
C SER A 69 -0.75 -8.35 -10.03
N TRP A 70 -1.48 -8.54 -11.11
CA TRP A 70 -1.97 -7.47 -11.96
C TRP A 70 -3.02 -6.61 -11.25
N VAL A 71 -4.03 -7.21 -10.60
CA VAL A 71 -5.03 -6.45 -9.82
C VAL A 71 -4.41 -5.73 -8.63
N LYS A 72 -3.44 -6.39 -7.93
CA LYS A 72 -2.68 -5.78 -6.85
C LYS A 72 -1.96 -4.52 -7.34
N THR A 73 -1.25 -4.61 -8.45
CA THR A 73 -0.49 -3.50 -9.03
C THR A 73 -1.39 -2.32 -9.41
N ILE A 74 -2.55 -2.59 -10.05
CA ILE A 74 -3.51 -1.54 -10.41
C ILE A 74 -4.04 -0.85 -9.16
N MET A 75 -4.44 -1.62 -8.14
CA MET A 75 -5.00 -1.06 -6.92
C MET A 75 -3.98 -0.21 -6.15
N ILE A 76 -2.74 -0.68 -6.00
CA ILE A 76 -1.68 0.09 -5.34
C ILE A 76 -1.40 1.40 -6.09
N ARG A 77 -1.25 1.34 -7.42
CA ARG A 77 -1.04 2.55 -8.23
C ARG A 77 -2.19 3.52 -8.10
N HIS A 78 -3.42 3.01 -8.11
CA HIS A 78 -4.60 3.86 -7.94
C HIS A 78 -4.64 4.52 -6.56
N ALA A 79 -4.35 3.79 -5.48
CA ALA A 79 -4.28 4.33 -4.13
C ALA A 79 -3.18 5.42 -3.99
N ILE A 80 -2.04 5.23 -4.66
CA ILE A 80 -0.97 6.23 -4.70
C ILE A 80 -1.37 7.47 -5.51
N ASP A 81 -2.02 7.28 -6.65
CA ASP A 81 -2.55 8.39 -7.46
C ASP A 81 -3.53 9.24 -6.65
N TYR A 82 -4.44 8.59 -5.92
CA TYR A 82 -5.38 9.24 -5.02
C TYR A 82 -4.66 10.03 -3.93
N TYR A 83 -3.70 9.42 -3.22
CA TYR A 83 -2.87 10.09 -2.22
C TYR A 83 -2.14 11.32 -2.80
N ASN A 84 -1.49 11.18 -3.94
CA ASN A 84 -0.78 12.28 -4.58
C ASN A 84 -1.72 13.45 -4.93
N GLN A 85 -2.95 13.18 -5.34
CA GLN A 85 -3.94 14.22 -5.65
C GLN A 85 -4.39 14.96 -4.38
N VAL A 86 -4.66 14.23 -3.30
CA VAL A 86 -5.07 14.82 -2.01
C VAL A 86 -3.93 15.64 -1.42
N THR A 87 -2.72 15.05 -1.37
CA THR A 87 -1.54 15.72 -0.81
C THR A 87 -1.16 16.98 -1.60
N LYS A 88 -1.25 16.96 -2.93
CA LYS A 88 -1.03 18.18 -3.74
C LYS A 88 -2.01 19.29 -3.41
N LYS A 89 -3.28 18.96 -3.16
CA LYS A 89 -4.29 19.95 -2.74
C LYS A 89 -3.97 20.53 -1.35
N GLU A 90 -3.49 19.71 -0.42
CA GLU A 90 -3.13 20.14 0.94
C GLU A 90 -1.84 20.96 0.99
N ILE A 91 -0.83 20.59 0.19
CA ILE A 91 0.42 21.35 0.06
C ILE A 91 0.18 22.77 -0.46
N LEU A 92 -0.76 22.94 -1.37
CA LEU A 92 -1.19 24.26 -1.84
C LEU A 92 -1.89 25.08 -0.74
N SER A 93 -2.33 24.44 0.35
CA SER A 93 -3.04 25.09 1.46
C SER A 93 -2.21 25.27 2.74
N ARG A 94 -1.00 24.70 2.87
CA ARG A 94 -0.17 24.75 4.08
C ARG A 94 1.32 25.01 3.76
N SER A 95 1.90 26.02 4.45
CA SER A 95 3.36 26.21 4.54
C SER A 95 3.95 25.16 5.49
N TYR A 96 5.04 24.50 5.08
CA TYR A 96 5.71 23.45 5.87
C TYR A 96 6.60 24.03 6.96
N GLU A 97 6.44 23.51 8.19
CA GLU A 97 7.51 23.52 9.21
C GLU A 97 8.27 22.20 9.11
N ASN A 98 9.55 22.30 8.73
CA ASN A 98 10.48 21.17 8.71
C ASN A 98 11.03 20.94 10.13
N ALA A 99 10.67 19.83 10.76
CA ALA A 99 11.40 19.33 11.92
C ALA A 99 12.47 18.34 11.44
N GLU A 100 13.73 18.74 11.44
CA GLU A 100 14.86 17.83 11.26
C GLU A 100 15.09 17.05 12.57
N ILE A 101 14.92 15.74 12.51
CA ILE A 101 15.26 14.83 13.62
C ILE A 101 16.37 13.92 13.12
N ASP A 102 17.53 14.00 13.78
CA ASP A 102 18.69 13.16 13.51
C ASP A 102 18.51 11.77 14.17
N TRP A 103 18.63 10.67 13.37
CA TRP A 103 18.38 9.31 13.83
C TRP A 103 19.52 8.37 13.43
N GLN A 104 20.00 7.58 14.41
CA GLN A 104 20.94 6.47 14.17
C GLN A 104 20.23 5.28 13.51
N VAL A 105 20.95 4.57 12.63
CA VAL A 105 20.41 3.47 11.83
C VAL A 105 20.78 2.13 12.47
N ASP A 106 19.79 1.46 13.09
CA ASP A 106 19.89 0.07 13.50
C ASP A 106 19.18 -0.85 12.51
N ASP A 107 19.72 -2.03 12.26
CA ASP A 107 19.13 -3.01 11.33
C ASP A 107 18.09 -3.88 12.05
N HIS A 108 16.82 -3.61 11.80
CA HIS A 108 15.69 -4.27 12.47
C HIS A 108 14.88 -5.19 11.53
N SER A 109 15.43 -5.60 10.40
CA SER A 109 14.68 -6.38 9.38
C SER A 109 14.15 -7.74 9.87
N ALA A 110 14.84 -8.36 10.85
CA ALA A 110 14.44 -9.64 11.42
C ALA A 110 13.21 -9.56 12.35
N ILE A 111 12.92 -8.37 12.87
CA ILE A 111 11.84 -8.10 13.83
C ILE A 111 10.48 -8.25 13.17
N LEU A 112 10.31 -7.70 11.97
CA LEU A 112 9.04 -7.66 11.26
C LEU A 112 8.54 -9.03 10.80
N GLN A 113 9.38 -10.07 10.83
CA GLN A 113 9.02 -11.42 10.38
C GLN A 113 8.32 -12.28 11.45
N ARG A 114 8.38 -11.91 12.73
CA ARG A 114 7.87 -12.71 13.86
C ARG A 114 6.66 -12.11 14.57
N MET A 115 6.25 -10.93 14.17
CA MET A 115 5.13 -10.21 14.77
C MET A 115 3.77 -10.72 14.30
N ASP A 116 2.75 -10.50 15.13
CA ASP A 116 1.37 -10.55 14.68
C ASP A 116 1.16 -9.52 13.57
N VAL A 117 0.84 -10.03 12.37
CA VAL A 117 0.69 -9.24 11.15
C VAL A 117 -0.37 -8.14 11.31
N GLU A 118 -1.43 -8.41 12.06
CA GLU A 118 -2.52 -7.46 12.29
C GLU A 118 -2.04 -6.26 13.10
N MET A 119 -1.35 -6.49 14.22
CA MET A 119 -0.77 -5.44 15.05
C MET A 119 0.28 -4.61 14.30
N LEU A 120 1.10 -5.27 13.47
CA LEU A 120 2.07 -4.57 12.63
C LEU A 120 1.40 -3.63 11.64
N LEU A 121 0.36 -4.09 10.95
CA LEU A 121 -0.39 -3.28 9.97
C LEU A 121 -1.11 -2.12 10.66
N GLU A 122 -1.71 -2.34 11.83
CA GLU A 122 -2.31 -1.28 12.64
C GLU A 122 -1.28 -0.21 13.02
N THR A 123 -0.10 -0.63 13.49
CA THR A 123 0.95 0.30 13.89
C THR A 123 1.55 1.05 12.70
N ILE A 124 1.66 0.41 11.54
CA ILE A 124 2.02 1.09 10.28
C ILE A 124 1.01 2.19 9.94
N ASN A 125 -0.28 1.96 10.17
CA ASN A 125 -1.33 2.95 9.90
C ASN A 125 -1.28 4.18 10.83
N GLU A 126 -0.59 4.09 11.97
CA GLU A 126 -0.34 5.24 12.86
C GLU A 126 0.81 6.15 12.39
N LEU A 127 1.60 5.70 11.41
CA LEU A 127 2.69 6.52 10.87
C LEU A 127 2.15 7.73 10.10
N PRO A 128 2.88 8.86 10.12
CA PRO A 128 2.63 9.97 9.18
C PRO A 128 2.59 9.47 7.74
N ASP A 129 1.71 10.04 6.92
CA ASP A 129 1.39 9.56 5.57
C ASP A 129 2.62 9.26 4.69
N GLY A 130 3.59 10.19 4.63
CA GLY A 130 4.79 10.01 3.81
C GLY A 130 5.63 8.80 4.23
N TYR A 131 5.75 8.55 5.53
CA TYR A 131 6.46 7.38 6.05
C TYR A 131 5.64 6.10 5.87
N ARG A 132 4.33 6.15 6.16
CA ARG A 132 3.41 5.04 6.01
C ARG A 132 3.43 4.47 4.60
N ILE A 133 3.35 5.33 3.59
CA ILE A 133 3.32 4.92 2.19
C ILE A 133 4.64 4.26 1.79
N VAL A 134 5.78 4.84 2.13
CA VAL A 134 7.08 4.25 1.77
C VAL A 134 7.32 2.94 2.51
N VAL A 135 6.92 2.85 3.79
CA VAL A 135 7.00 1.61 4.59
C VAL A 135 6.13 0.51 3.98
N ASN A 136 4.88 0.81 3.61
CA ASN A 136 3.99 -0.15 2.96
C ASN A 136 4.54 -0.62 1.62
N LEU A 137 4.97 0.29 0.76
CA LEU A 137 5.52 -0.06 -0.56
C LEU A 137 6.75 -0.95 -0.45
N TYR A 138 7.66 -0.64 0.48
CA TYR A 138 8.91 -1.37 0.61
C TYR A 138 8.72 -2.71 1.33
N PHE A 139 8.16 -2.73 2.57
CA PHE A 139 8.09 -3.94 3.40
C PHE A 139 6.91 -4.84 3.07
N VAL A 140 5.75 -4.27 2.74
CA VAL A 140 4.54 -5.08 2.53
C VAL A 140 4.34 -5.44 1.06
N ASP A 141 4.62 -4.48 0.16
CA ASP A 141 4.36 -4.67 -1.26
C ASP A 141 5.61 -5.02 -2.08
N GLY A 142 6.82 -4.91 -1.51
CA GLY A 142 8.07 -5.41 -2.06
C GLY A 142 8.68 -4.55 -3.17
N TYR A 143 8.31 -3.25 -3.24
CA TYR A 143 8.88 -2.32 -4.23
C TYR A 143 10.30 -1.90 -3.86
N LYS A 144 11.17 -1.75 -4.86
CA LYS A 144 12.50 -1.18 -4.70
C LYS A 144 12.44 0.35 -4.60
N HIS A 145 13.45 0.98 -3.99
CA HIS A 145 13.48 2.44 -3.85
C HIS A 145 13.39 3.19 -5.19
N SER A 146 13.96 2.66 -6.26
CA SER A 146 13.84 3.23 -7.61
C SER A 146 12.40 3.22 -8.12
N GLU A 147 11.65 2.15 -7.84
CA GLU A 147 10.23 2.02 -8.22
C GLU A 147 9.35 2.93 -7.35
N ILE A 148 9.62 2.99 -6.03
CA ILE A 148 8.94 3.90 -5.09
C ILE A 148 9.15 5.36 -5.52
N ALA A 149 10.38 5.72 -5.87
CA ALA A 149 10.73 7.06 -6.34
C ALA A 149 9.91 7.46 -7.57
N GLN A 150 9.77 6.56 -8.54
CA GLN A 150 8.94 6.78 -9.74
C GLN A 150 7.45 6.90 -9.40
N LEU A 151 6.92 6.02 -8.52
CA LEU A 151 5.51 6.02 -8.14
C LEU A 151 5.11 7.29 -7.38
N LEU A 152 5.97 7.78 -6.49
CA LEU A 152 5.69 8.95 -5.64
C LEU A 152 6.16 10.27 -6.26
N GLY A 153 6.94 10.23 -7.34
CA GLY A 153 7.51 11.43 -7.93
C GLY A 153 8.57 12.11 -7.04
N ILE A 154 9.34 11.33 -6.28
CA ILE A 154 10.41 11.78 -5.38
C ILE A 154 11.77 11.25 -5.82
N MET A 155 12.86 11.74 -5.23
CA MET A 155 14.19 11.17 -5.43
C MET A 155 14.34 9.83 -4.70
N GLU A 156 15.16 8.92 -5.22
CA GLU A 156 15.45 7.64 -4.56
C GLU A 156 16.08 7.84 -3.18
N ALA A 157 16.94 8.85 -3.01
CA ALA A 157 17.51 9.23 -1.72
C ALA A 157 16.42 9.64 -0.70
N THR A 158 15.37 10.35 -1.16
CA THR A 158 14.22 10.71 -0.33
C THR A 158 13.44 9.48 0.10
N SER A 159 13.22 8.51 -0.81
CA SER A 159 12.59 7.23 -0.47
C SER A 159 13.38 6.47 0.61
N ARG A 160 14.71 6.43 0.51
CA ARG A 160 15.59 5.79 1.51
C ARG A 160 15.49 6.49 2.87
N SER A 161 15.57 7.81 2.89
CA SER A 161 15.50 8.59 4.15
C SER A 161 14.11 8.49 4.80
N GLN A 162 13.02 8.51 4.02
CA GLN A 162 11.68 8.31 4.53
C GLN A 162 11.48 6.90 5.09
N LEU A 163 12.02 5.86 4.44
CA LEU A 163 11.98 4.50 4.96
C LEU A 163 12.70 4.39 6.31
N THR A 164 13.91 4.95 6.42
CA THR A 164 14.69 4.93 7.67
C THR A 164 13.92 5.63 8.80
N ARG A 165 13.40 6.83 8.55
CA ARG A 165 12.62 7.58 9.56
C ARG A 165 11.32 6.85 9.92
N GLY A 166 10.59 6.34 8.93
CA GLY A 166 9.35 5.59 9.12
C GLY A 166 9.58 4.31 9.93
N ARG A 167 10.66 3.57 9.63
CA ARG A 167 11.06 2.38 10.38
C ARG A 167 11.36 2.71 11.85
N ASN A 168 12.17 3.72 12.11
CA ASN A 168 12.53 4.10 13.48
C ASN A 168 11.29 4.53 14.30
N LEU A 169 10.38 5.29 13.67
CA LEU A 169 9.13 5.67 14.32
C LEU A 169 8.22 4.45 14.57
N LEU A 170 8.13 3.53 13.61
CA LEU A 170 7.38 2.29 13.74
C LEU A 170 7.86 1.48 14.96
N PHE A 171 9.17 1.30 15.12
CA PHE A 171 9.71 0.59 16.27
C PHE A 171 9.40 1.28 17.58
N LYS A 172 9.53 2.61 17.64
CA LYS A 172 9.14 3.37 18.83
C LYS A 172 7.66 3.18 19.22
N LEU A 173 6.76 3.14 18.23
CA LEU A 173 5.35 2.87 18.45
C LEU A 173 5.11 1.44 18.94
N LEU A 174 5.81 0.45 18.38
CA LEU A 174 5.74 -0.95 18.79
C LEU A 174 6.23 -1.14 20.21
N GLU A 175 7.34 -0.50 20.61
CA GLU A 175 7.83 -0.51 22.00
C GLU A 175 6.81 0.07 22.98
N GLN A 176 6.12 1.17 22.62
CA GLN A 176 5.05 1.74 23.43
C GLN A 176 3.86 0.79 23.60
N LYS A 177 3.62 -0.11 22.66
CA LYS A 177 2.61 -1.17 22.73
C LYS A 177 3.09 -2.42 23.48
N GLY A 178 4.29 -2.39 24.08
CA GLY A 178 4.83 -3.47 24.92
C GLY A 178 5.64 -4.52 24.18
N ILE A 179 5.93 -4.32 22.90
CA ILE A 179 6.80 -5.22 22.12
C ILE A 179 8.25 -4.82 22.37
N LYS A 180 8.94 -5.57 23.23
CA LYS A 180 10.35 -5.32 23.55
C LYS A 180 11.26 -5.87 22.44
N GLN A 181 12.29 -5.12 22.13
CA GLN A 181 13.35 -5.51 21.17
C GLN A 181 13.93 -6.91 21.42
N HIS A 182 13.94 -7.41 22.67
CA HIS A 182 14.44 -8.71 23.07
C HIS A 182 13.49 -9.91 22.87
N GLU A 183 12.21 -9.68 22.62
CA GLU A 183 11.26 -10.76 22.34
C GLU A 183 11.25 -11.17 20.87
N ILE A 184 12.13 -10.53 20.08
CA ILE A 184 12.15 -10.54 18.63
C ILE A 184 13.47 -11.08 18.08
N LEU A 185 14.42 -11.43 18.93
CA LEU A 185 15.70 -12.09 18.58
C LEU A 185 15.60 -13.62 18.58
#